data_c62a970d4520424bcdac15a696f19fe2
#
_entry.id   c62a970d4520424bcdac15a696f19fe2
#
_cell.length_a   1.000
_cell.length_b   1.000
_cell.length_c   1.000
_cell.angle_alpha   90.00
_cell.angle_beta   90.00
_cell.angle_gamma   90.00
#
_symmetry.space_group_name_H-M   'P 1'
#
loop_
_entity.id
_entity.type
_entity.pdbx_description
1 polymer ?
#
loop_
_entity_poly.entity_id
_entity_poly.type
_entity_poly.pdbx_seq_one_letter_code
_entity_poly.pdbx_strand_id
1 'polypeptide(L)'
;MTQPLLSVRGLTKDFQVGTVFSRRRVRAVNDVSFDLPAGRITALVGESGSGKSTIARCLARLEQPTSGEVLLDGEDILRTERRRVSRAYRRKVQMVFQDPFGSLNPVHRIEHFLTRALVLHGHSATPEALRELVETVGLTEDMLQSYPHELSGGQRQRVSIARALAVEPRLILADEPTSMLDVSVRVGVLNLMRRLRDERNIAMLYITHDLGSARYLADTTMVMFAGELVEGGDALAVMDAPAHPYTRLLLSAVPDPERAGSYDPDERARLREAILNPTSCPYGDDGTCSRTEPVRHIVGEDDGQPHWVRCHLLAPASDIARRVLKATDRPDGEATDATEKAETTAA
;
A
#
# COMPACT_ATOMS: atom_id res chain seq x y z
N MET A 1 -18.15 3.49 16.98
CA MET A 1 -17.18 3.23 15.90
C MET A 1 -17.36 1.79 15.48
N THR A 2 -17.67 1.53 14.23
CA THR A 2 -17.79 0.16 13.67
C THR A 2 -16.40 -0.49 13.62
N GLN A 3 -16.31 -1.75 14.02
CA GLN A 3 -15.06 -2.52 13.96
C GLN A 3 -14.55 -2.56 12.51
N PRO A 4 -13.27 -2.28 12.25
CA PRO A 4 -12.72 -2.36 10.90
C PRO A 4 -12.74 -3.81 10.39
N LEU A 5 -12.87 -3.97 9.07
CA LEU A 5 -12.82 -5.29 8.44
C LEU A 5 -11.46 -5.94 8.62
N LEU A 6 -10.39 -5.16 8.41
CA LEU A 6 -9.02 -5.62 8.59
C LEU A 6 -8.23 -4.58 9.38
N SER A 7 -7.48 -5.05 10.39
CA SER A 7 -6.56 -4.23 11.18
C SER A 7 -5.14 -4.76 11.07
N VAL A 8 -4.19 -3.87 10.83
CA VAL A 8 -2.76 -4.15 10.79
C VAL A 8 -2.09 -3.46 11.98
N ARG A 9 -1.27 -4.18 12.73
CA ARG A 9 -0.58 -3.65 13.92
C ARG A 9 0.89 -4.06 13.88
N GLY A 10 1.79 -3.05 13.86
CA GLY A 10 3.24 -3.25 13.93
C GLY A 10 3.83 -4.12 12.82
N LEU A 11 3.21 -4.11 11.63
CA LEU A 11 3.63 -4.98 10.52
C LEU A 11 5.04 -4.61 10.08
N THR A 12 5.94 -5.61 10.13
CA THR A 12 7.33 -5.47 9.70
C THR A 12 7.68 -6.58 8.73
N LYS A 13 8.39 -6.25 7.65
CA LYS A 13 8.91 -7.22 6.69
C LYS A 13 10.35 -6.91 6.33
N ASP A 14 11.22 -7.87 6.64
CA ASP A 14 12.61 -7.86 6.24
C ASP A 14 12.88 -8.92 5.17
N PHE A 15 13.66 -8.56 4.17
CA PHE A 15 14.18 -9.48 3.17
C PHE A 15 15.67 -9.71 3.39
N GLN A 16 16.12 -10.94 3.18
CA GLN A 16 17.54 -11.25 3.12
C GLN A 16 17.99 -11.18 1.66
N VAL A 17 18.90 -10.26 1.35
CA VAL A 17 19.43 -10.03 0.00
C VAL A 17 20.93 -10.32 0.02
N GLY A 18 21.43 -10.98 -1.02
CA GLY A 18 22.85 -11.29 -1.16
C GLY A 18 23.15 -12.79 -1.30
N THR A 19 24.44 -13.11 -1.34
CA THR A 19 24.93 -14.49 -1.48
C THR A 19 25.00 -15.19 -0.13
N VAL A 20 25.29 -16.50 -0.13
CA VAL A 20 25.46 -17.30 1.08
C VAL A 20 26.53 -16.72 2.03
N PHE A 21 27.51 -16.01 1.49
CA PHE A 21 28.64 -15.40 2.23
C PHE A 21 28.46 -13.91 2.58
N SER A 22 27.46 -13.23 1.98
CA SER A 22 27.20 -11.78 2.24
C SER A 22 25.70 -11.55 2.29
N ARG A 23 25.10 -11.83 3.44
CA ARG A 23 23.67 -11.58 3.67
C ARG A 23 23.47 -10.17 4.19
N ARG A 24 22.79 -9.34 3.38
CA ARG A 24 22.30 -8.02 3.79
C ARG A 24 20.81 -8.12 4.09
N ARG A 25 20.38 -7.53 5.20
CA ARG A 25 18.97 -7.40 5.54
C ARG A 25 18.44 -6.08 4.99
N VAL A 26 17.36 -6.14 4.21
CA VAL A 26 16.64 -4.96 3.71
C VAL A 26 15.27 -4.95 4.34
N ARG A 27 14.97 -3.90 5.10
CA ARG A 27 13.67 -3.69 5.73
C ARG A 27 12.76 -2.99 4.73
N ALA A 28 11.81 -3.73 4.18
CA ALA A 28 10.87 -3.21 3.18
C ALA A 28 9.61 -2.61 3.81
N VAL A 29 9.23 -3.08 5.01
CA VAL A 29 8.12 -2.53 5.81
C VAL A 29 8.58 -2.44 7.25
N ASN A 30 8.40 -1.28 7.87
CA ASN A 30 8.86 -0.98 9.22
C ASN A 30 7.70 -0.48 10.10
N ASP A 31 7.27 -1.33 11.04
CA ASP A 31 6.29 -1.00 12.09
C ASP A 31 5.00 -0.30 11.58
N VAL A 32 4.41 -0.84 10.52
CA VAL A 32 3.24 -0.24 9.87
C VAL A 32 1.94 -0.67 10.55
N SER A 33 1.10 0.32 10.92
CA SER A 33 -0.20 0.10 11.58
C SER A 33 -1.30 0.94 10.93
N PHE A 34 -2.39 0.29 10.52
CA PHE A 34 -3.56 0.93 9.90
C PHE A 34 -4.80 0.03 9.97
N ASP A 35 -5.95 0.61 9.66
CA ASP A 35 -7.24 -0.07 9.58
C ASP A 35 -7.85 0.07 8.18
N LEU A 36 -8.51 -0.98 7.73
CA LEU A 36 -9.32 -0.98 6.51
C LEU A 36 -10.79 -1.19 6.90
N PRO A 37 -11.63 -0.15 6.81
CA PRO A 37 -13.06 -0.25 7.06
C PRO A 37 -13.76 -1.08 5.98
N ALA A 38 -14.84 -1.75 6.33
CA ALA A 38 -15.70 -2.42 5.34
C ALA A 38 -16.33 -1.41 4.38
N GLY A 39 -16.44 -1.77 3.10
CA GLY A 39 -17.12 -0.96 2.09
C GLY A 39 -16.46 0.39 1.83
N ARG A 40 -15.17 0.54 2.14
CA ARG A 40 -14.39 1.75 1.87
C ARG A 40 -13.15 1.44 1.04
N ILE A 41 -12.70 2.43 0.28
CA ILE A 41 -11.46 2.36 -0.50
C ILE A 41 -10.40 3.17 0.22
N THR A 42 -9.35 2.50 0.68
CA THR A 42 -8.17 3.13 1.25
C THR A 42 -7.05 3.12 0.22
N ALA A 43 -6.57 4.30 -0.18
CA ALA A 43 -5.39 4.40 -1.03
C ALA A 43 -4.10 4.28 -0.20
N LEU A 44 -3.11 3.59 -0.74
CA LEU A 44 -1.75 3.55 -0.24
C LEU A 44 -0.83 4.09 -1.33
N VAL A 45 -0.33 5.31 -1.13
CA VAL A 45 0.46 6.05 -2.12
C VAL A 45 1.91 6.22 -1.69
N GLY A 46 2.80 6.45 -2.64
CA GLY A 46 4.24 6.68 -2.41
C GLY A 46 5.07 6.26 -3.61
N GLU A 47 6.37 6.56 -3.60
CA GLU A 47 7.29 6.19 -4.69
C GLU A 47 7.42 4.68 -4.88
N SER A 48 7.89 4.28 -6.07
CA SER A 48 8.25 2.89 -6.35
C SER A 48 9.34 2.42 -5.37
N GLY A 49 9.18 1.21 -4.82
CA GLY A 49 10.12 0.67 -3.83
C GLY A 49 9.87 1.11 -2.39
N SER A 50 8.89 1.97 -2.08
CA SER A 50 8.57 2.36 -0.70
C SER A 50 8.00 1.24 0.19
N GLY A 51 7.64 0.07 -0.37
CA GLY A 51 7.14 -1.09 0.38
C GLY A 51 5.64 -1.40 0.20
N LYS A 52 4.89 -0.62 -0.58
CA LYS A 52 3.43 -0.75 -0.78
C LYS A 52 2.99 -2.15 -1.22
N SER A 53 3.57 -2.65 -2.32
CA SER A 53 3.28 -3.99 -2.82
C SER A 53 3.68 -5.09 -1.84
N THR A 54 4.70 -4.84 -1.00
CA THR A 54 5.09 -5.76 0.07
C THR A 54 4.01 -5.89 1.12
N ILE A 55 3.36 -4.78 1.51
CA ILE A 55 2.19 -4.80 2.41
C ILE A 55 1.08 -5.65 1.79
N ALA A 56 0.67 -5.38 0.54
CA ALA A 56 -0.38 -6.16 -0.12
C ALA A 56 -0.05 -7.66 -0.19
N ARG A 57 1.19 -8.02 -0.52
CA ARG A 57 1.64 -9.43 -0.55
C ARG A 57 1.63 -10.07 0.84
N CYS A 58 1.96 -9.33 1.89
CA CYS A 58 1.84 -9.82 3.27
C CYS A 58 0.37 -10.06 3.64
N LEU A 59 -0.53 -9.13 3.30
CA LEU A 59 -1.97 -9.27 3.54
C LEU A 59 -2.58 -10.38 2.69
N ALA A 60 -2.18 -10.56 1.43
CA ALA A 60 -2.59 -11.69 0.59
C ALA A 60 -1.98 -13.04 1.05
N ARG A 61 -1.09 -13.02 2.05
CA ARG A 61 -0.33 -14.19 2.53
C ARG A 61 0.52 -14.84 1.43
N LEU A 62 0.97 -14.06 0.47
CA LEU A 62 1.97 -14.44 -0.53
C LEU A 62 3.40 -14.29 0.03
N GLU A 63 3.57 -13.31 0.94
CA GLU A 63 4.78 -13.10 1.72
C GLU A 63 4.47 -13.24 3.21
N GLN A 64 5.40 -13.80 3.97
CA GLN A 64 5.26 -13.91 5.41
C GLN A 64 5.86 -12.67 6.08
N PRO A 65 5.10 -11.92 6.91
CA PRO A 65 5.66 -10.84 7.72
C PRO A 65 6.78 -11.36 8.64
N THR A 66 7.72 -10.49 8.98
CA THR A 66 8.76 -10.78 9.98
C THR A 66 8.18 -10.66 11.39
N SER A 67 7.33 -9.66 11.63
CA SER A 67 6.62 -9.44 12.90
C SER A 67 5.35 -8.61 12.66
N GLY A 68 4.55 -8.44 13.70
CA GLY A 68 3.29 -7.70 13.69
C GLY A 68 2.08 -8.61 13.78
N GLU A 69 0.90 -8.00 13.71
CA GLU A 69 -0.40 -8.69 13.75
C GLU A 69 -1.27 -8.22 12.58
N VAL A 70 -2.06 -9.14 12.04
CA VAL A 70 -3.07 -8.83 11.01
C VAL A 70 -4.38 -9.45 11.44
N LEU A 71 -5.35 -8.61 11.82
CA LEU A 71 -6.65 -9.03 12.30
C LEU A 71 -7.69 -8.88 11.18
N LEU A 72 -8.30 -9.97 10.76
CA LEU A 72 -9.45 -9.97 9.84
C LEU A 72 -10.71 -10.35 10.63
N ASP A 73 -11.71 -9.48 10.67
CA ASP A 73 -12.90 -9.66 11.54
C ASP A 73 -12.53 -9.85 13.03
N GLY A 74 -11.41 -9.26 13.49
CA GLY A 74 -10.92 -9.41 14.85
C GLY A 74 -10.07 -10.65 15.11
N GLU A 75 -9.93 -11.56 14.14
CA GLU A 75 -9.13 -12.78 14.26
C GLU A 75 -7.72 -12.59 13.69
N ASP A 76 -6.67 -12.90 14.46
CA ASP A 76 -5.29 -12.81 14.00
C ASP A 76 -4.95 -13.91 12.99
N ILE A 77 -4.91 -13.52 11.72
CA ILE A 77 -4.65 -14.42 10.60
C ILE A 77 -3.20 -14.93 10.55
N LEU A 78 -2.26 -14.24 11.17
CA LEU A 78 -0.88 -14.71 11.22
C LEU A 78 -0.73 -15.91 12.16
N ARG A 79 -1.61 -16.04 13.15
CA ARG A 79 -1.68 -17.18 14.05
C ARG A 79 -2.51 -18.30 13.51
N THR A 80 -3.73 -18.00 13.01
CA THR A 80 -4.68 -19.01 12.53
C THR A 80 -4.27 -19.61 11.20
N GLU A 81 -3.67 -18.83 10.31
CA GLU A 81 -3.21 -19.23 8.97
C GLU A 81 -1.68 -19.50 8.91
N ARG A 82 -1.06 -19.87 10.03
CA ARG A 82 0.41 -19.90 10.19
C ARG A 82 1.14 -20.79 9.19
N ARG A 83 0.65 -22.03 8.99
CA ARG A 83 1.34 -23.05 8.15
C ARG A 83 0.88 -23.06 6.70
N ARG A 84 -0.40 -22.88 6.48
CA ARG A 84 -1.03 -22.91 5.15
C ARG A 84 -2.23 -21.98 5.13
N VAL A 85 -2.30 -21.14 4.11
CA VAL A 85 -3.42 -20.24 3.90
C VAL A 85 -4.65 -21.02 3.48
N SER A 86 -5.74 -20.91 4.26
CA SER A 86 -6.99 -21.60 4.01
C SER A 86 -7.70 -21.09 2.76
N ARG A 87 -8.61 -21.90 2.22
CA ARG A 87 -9.53 -21.45 1.16
C ARG A 87 -10.50 -20.40 1.68
N ALA A 88 -10.89 -20.49 2.95
CA ALA A 88 -11.79 -19.52 3.60
C ALA A 88 -11.17 -18.12 3.63
N TYR A 89 -9.89 -18.01 4.02
CA TYR A 89 -9.17 -16.74 3.97
C TYR A 89 -9.06 -16.21 2.54
N ARG A 90 -8.62 -17.06 1.59
CA ARG A 90 -8.49 -16.69 0.18
C ARG A 90 -9.81 -16.30 -0.47
N ARG A 91 -10.94 -16.80 0.00
CA ARG A 91 -12.25 -16.34 -0.43
C ARG A 91 -12.51 -14.91 0.04
N LYS A 92 -12.17 -14.57 1.28
CA LYS A 92 -12.40 -13.24 1.86
C LYS A 92 -11.48 -12.16 1.31
N VAL A 93 -10.21 -12.52 1.02
CA VAL A 93 -9.15 -11.57 0.61
C VAL A 93 -8.61 -11.98 -0.75
N GLN A 94 -8.80 -11.13 -1.74
CA GLN A 94 -8.33 -11.32 -3.11
C GLN A 94 -7.32 -10.25 -3.50
N MET A 95 -6.43 -10.58 -4.43
CA MET A 95 -5.43 -9.64 -4.95
C MET A 95 -5.57 -9.46 -6.46
N VAL A 96 -5.60 -8.20 -6.89
CA VAL A 96 -5.49 -7.79 -8.30
C VAL A 96 -4.08 -7.23 -8.49
N PHE A 97 -3.33 -7.86 -9.40
CA PHE A 97 -1.92 -7.54 -9.63
C PHE A 97 -1.74 -6.41 -10.64
N GLN A 98 -0.59 -5.77 -10.58
CA GLN A 98 -0.15 -4.71 -11.48
C GLN A 98 -0.09 -5.17 -12.94
N ASP A 99 0.45 -6.39 -13.18
CA ASP A 99 0.59 -6.97 -14.51
C ASP A 99 -0.54 -7.97 -14.81
N PRO A 100 -1.55 -7.56 -15.60
CA PRO A 100 -2.60 -8.46 -16.02
C PRO A 100 -2.11 -9.53 -17.02
N PHE A 101 -1.00 -9.29 -17.72
CA PHE A 101 -0.41 -10.24 -18.69
C PHE A 101 0.19 -11.44 -17.97
N GLY A 102 1.01 -11.20 -16.94
CA GLY A 102 1.62 -12.27 -16.14
C GLY A 102 0.62 -13.05 -15.29
N SER A 103 -0.60 -12.50 -15.08
CA SER A 103 -1.62 -13.15 -14.26
C SER A 103 -2.51 -14.15 -15.01
N LEU A 104 -2.51 -14.12 -16.35
CA LEU A 104 -3.34 -14.95 -17.22
C LEU A 104 -2.45 -15.77 -18.18
N ASN A 105 -2.47 -17.10 -18.04
CA ASN A 105 -1.70 -17.99 -18.93
C ASN A 105 -2.28 -17.92 -20.35
N PRO A 106 -1.51 -17.51 -21.38
CA PRO A 106 -2.00 -17.24 -22.73
C PRO A 106 -2.55 -18.46 -23.46
N VAL A 107 -2.31 -19.68 -22.98
CA VAL A 107 -2.79 -20.93 -23.61
C VAL A 107 -4.24 -21.28 -23.26
N HIS A 108 -4.85 -20.56 -22.31
CA HIS A 108 -6.21 -20.80 -21.86
C HIS A 108 -7.13 -19.63 -22.25
N ARG A 109 -8.39 -19.93 -22.55
CA ARG A 109 -9.45 -18.93 -22.77
C ARG A 109 -9.85 -18.27 -21.46
N ILE A 110 -10.50 -17.11 -21.54
CA ILE A 110 -10.99 -16.35 -20.39
C ILE A 110 -11.94 -17.17 -19.54
N GLU A 111 -12.86 -17.91 -20.17
CA GLU A 111 -13.78 -18.82 -19.49
C GLU A 111 -13.05 -19.78 -18.53
N HIS A 112 -11.90 -20.34 -18.90
CA HIS A 112 -11.14 -21.26 -18.07
C HIS A 112 -10.73 -20.63 -16.73
N PHE A 113 -10.27 -19.35 -16.74
CA PHE A 113 -9.83 -18.68 -15.52
C PHE A 113 -10.99 -18.41 -14.56
N LEU A 114 -12.14 -17.99 -15.10
CA LEU A 114 -13.32 -17.68 -14.30
C LEU A 114 -13.97 -18.95 -13.76
N THR A 115 -14.14 -19.97 -14.61
CA THR A 115 -14.60 -21.31 -14.18
C THR A 115 -13.74 -21.87 -13.07
N ARG A 116 -12.41 -21.81 -13.23
CA ARG A 116 -11.50 -22.33 -12.22
C ARG A 116 -11.61 -21.57 -10.90
N ALA A 117 -11.78 -20.23 -10.93
CA ALA A 117 -11.97 -19.44 -9.72
C ALA A 117 -13.27 -19.83 -8.99
N LEU A 118 -14.38 -19.93 -9.70
CA LEU A 118 -15.67 -20.36 -9.15
C LEU A 118 -15.57 -21.75 -8.51
N VAL A 119 -15.13 -22.76 -9.27
CA VAL A 119 -15.08 -24.17 -8.83
C VAL A 119 -14.13 -24.37 -7.64
N LEU A 120 -12.95 -23.71 -7.63
CA LEU A 120 -12.02 -23.82 -6.51
C LEU A 120 -12.58 -23.33 -5.18
N HIS A 121 -13.56 -22.44 -5.23
CA HIS A 121 -14.21 -21.87 -4.05
C HIS A 121 -15.62 -22.40 -3.80
N GLY A 122 -16.02 -23.44 -4.54
CA GLY A 122 -17.28 -24.17 -4.32
C GLY A 122 -18.51 -23.52 -4.96
N HIS A 123 -18.30 -22.57 -5.89
CA HIS A 123 -19.37 -21.97 -6.67
C HIS A 123 -19.65 -22.79 -7.95
N SER A 124 -20.90 -22.78 -8.41
CA SER A 124 -21.25 -23.36 -9.69
C SER A 124 -20.78 -22.48 -10.85
N ALA A 125 -20.08 -23.07 -11.81
CA ALA A 125 -19.62 -22.36 -13.01
C ALA A 125 -20.58 -22.60 -14.18
N THR A 126 -21.86 -22.18 -14.00
CA THR A 126 -22.84 -22.25 -15.09
C THR A 126 -22.58 -21.15 -16.14
N PRO A 127 -23.05 -21.30 -17.39
CA PRO A 127 -22.96 -20.25 -18.40
C PRO A 127 -23.51 -18.89 -17.92
N GLU A 128 -24.61 -18.93 -17.18
CA GLU A 128 -25.25 -17.73 -16.60
C GLU A 128 -24.37 -17.05 -15.58
N ALA A 129 -23.74 -17.81 -14.67
CA ALA A 129 -22.80 -17.27 -13.66
C ALA A 129 -21.56 -16.64 -14.33
N LEU A 130 -21.02 -17.26 -15.37
CA LEU A 130 -19.90 -16.73 -16.12
C LEU A 130 -20.28 -15.45 -16.88
N ARG A 131 -21.44 -15.41 -17.50
CA ARG A 131 -21.97 -14.23 -18.18
C ARG A 131 -22.16 -13.07 -17.19
N GLU A 132 -22.87 -13.29 -16.09
CA GLU A 132 -23.07 -12.27 -15.03
C GLU A 132 -21.73 -11.70 -14.54
N LEU A 133 -20.74 -12.58 -14.38
CA LEU A 133 -19.41 -12.17 -13.89
C LEU A 133 -18.69 -11.25 -14.87
N VAL A 134 -18.69 -11.54 -16.17
CA VAL A 134 -18.05 -10.67 -17.18
C VAL A 134 -18.85 -9.38 -17.38
N GLU A 135 -20.16 -9.43 -17.38
CA GLU A 135 -21.02 -8.24 -17.48
C GLU A 135 -20.86 -7.31 -16.27
N THR A 136 -20.67 -7.87 -15.06
CA THR A 136 -20.36 -7.08 -13.84
C THR A 136 -19.13 -6.19 -14.03
N VAL A 137 -18.12 -6.65 -14.77
CA VAL A 137 -16.91 -5.85 -15.04
C VAL A 137 -17.00 -5.05 -16.34
N GLY A 138 -18.16 -5.06 -17.01
CA GLY A 138 -18.40 -4.33 -18.26
C GLY A 138 -17.71 -4.95 -19.47
N LEU A 139 -17.65 -6.28 -19.50
CA LEU A 139 -17.24 -7.09 -20.65
C LEU A 139 -18.46 -7.80 -21.24
N THR A 140 -18.36 -8.28 -22.46
CA THR A 140 -19.41 -9.03 -23.15
C THR A 140 -19.16 -10.53 -23.09
N GLU A 141 -20.24 -11.32 -23.21
CA GLU A 141 -20.20 -12.79 -23.04
C GLU A 141 -19.27 -13.46 -24.07
N ASP A 142 -19.19 -12.95 -25.30
CA ASP A 142 -18.32 -13.48 -26.36
C ASP A 142 -16.84 -13.46 -25.96
N MET A 143 -16.42 -12.55 -25.09
CA MET A 143 -15.05 -12.48 -24.59
C MET A 143 -14.67 -13.68 -23.72
N LEU A 144 -15.61 -14.47 -23.23
CA LEU A 144 -15.32 -15.73 -22.52
C LEU A 144 -14.54 -16.70 -23.42
N GLN A 145 -14.79 -16.67 -24.72
CA GLN A 145 -14.14 -17.56 -25.69
C GLN A 145 -12.82 -17.01 -26.22
N SER A 146 -12.48 -15.76 -25.90
CA SER A 146 -11.24 -15.12 -26.30
C SER A 146 -10.04 -15.63 -25.49
N TYR A 147 -8.86 -15.54 -26.07
CA TYR A 147 -7.58 -15.72 -25.37
C TYR A 147 -7.07 -14.39 -24.79
N PRO A 148 -6.23 -14.42 -23.78
CA PRO A 148 -5.70 -13.17 -23.18
C PRO A 148 -5.01 -12.24 -24.17
N HIS A 149 -4.34 -12.74 -25.19
CA HIS A 149 -3.63 -11.94 -26.18
C HIS A 149 -4.56 -11.24 -27.18
N GLU A 150 -5.83 -11.66 -27.31
CA GLU A 150 -6.85 -11.05 -28.15
C GLU A 150 -7.53 -9.84 -27.46
N LEU A 151 -7.35 -9.68 -26.15
CA LEU A 151 -7.95 -8.61 -25.36
C LEU A 151 -7.02 -7.40 -25.25
N SER A 152 -7.61 -6.20 -25.17
CA SER A 152 -6.89 -4.97 -24.79
C SER A 152 -6.36 -5.04 -23.34
N GLY A 153 -5.42 -4.17 -22.97
CA GLY A 153 -4.90 -4.08 -21.60
C GLY A 153 -6.02 -3.87 -20.58
N GLY A 154 -6.95 -2.95 -20.87
CA GLY A 154 -8.10 -2.67 -20.00
C GLY A 154 -9.08 -3.83 -19.88
N GLN A 155 -9.32 -4.56 -20.98
CA GLN A 155 -10.16 -5.77 -20.95
C GLN A 155 -9.52 -6.88 -20.10
N ARG A 156 -8.21 -7.12 -20.25
CA ARG A 156 -7.46 -8.06 -19.39
C ARG A 156 -7.51 -7.68 -17.93
N GLN A 157 -7.38 -6.38 -17.62
CA GLN A 157 -7.50 -5.91 -16.25
C GLN A 157 -8.89 -6.16 -15.67
N ARG A 158 -9.95 -5.92 -16.46
CA ARG A 158 -11.33 -6.25 -16.07
C ARG A 158 -11.54 -7.75 -15.86
N VAL A 159 -10.91 -8.62 -16.67
CA VAL A 159 -10.90 -10.08 -16.43
C VAL A 159 -10.20 -10.43 -15.12
N SER A 160 -9.08 -9.79 -14.79
CA SER A 160 -8.41 -9.99 -13.50
C SER A 160 -9.29 -9.59 -12.31
N ILE A 161 -10.02 -8.50 -12.44
CA ILE A 161 -11.02 -8.07 -11.44
C ILE A 161 -12.19 -9.07 -11.40
N ALA A 162 -12.74 -9.53 -12.53
CA ALA A 162 -13.78 -10.55 -12.59
C ALA A 162 -13.36 -11.84 -11.88
N ARG A 163 -12.12 -12.29 -12.10
CA ARG A 163 -11.56 -13.45 -11.41
C ARG A 163 -11.52 -13.25 -9.88
N ALA A 164 -11.15 -12.08 -9.41
CA ALA A 164 -11.19 -11.75 -8.00
C ALA A 164 -12.62 -11.74 -7.45
N LEU A 165 -13.60 -11.24 -8.21
CA LEU A 165 -15.01 -11.17 -7.84
C LEU A 165 -15.71 -12.53 -7.82
N ALA A 166 -15.22 -13.51 -8.58
CA ALA A 166 -15.81 -14.85 -8.71
C ALA A 166 -15.96 -15.57 -7.37
N VAL A 167 -15.25 -15.13 -6.32
CA VAL A 167 -15.28 -15.73 -4.99
C VAL A 167 -16.03 -14.87 -3.96
N GLU A 168 -16.66 -13.78 -4.40
CA GLU A 168 -17.36 -12.83 -3.53
C GLU A 168 -16.50 -12.31 -2.38
N PRO A 169 -15.37 -11.63 -2.67
CA PRO A 169 -14.43 -11.21 -1.66
C PRO A 169 -15.01 -10.09 -0.81
N ARG A 170 -14.55 -9.99 0.43
CA ARG A 170 -14.82 -8.85 1.31
C ARG A 170 -13.77 -7.76 1.20
N LEU A 171 -12.53 -8.15 0.81
CA LEU A 171 -11.39 -7.25 0.63
C LEU A 171 -10.68 -7.55 -0.69
N ILE A 172 -10.47 -6.51 -1.48
CA ILE A 172 -9.61 -6.54 -2.67
C ILE A 172 -8.35 -5.73 -2.40
N LEU A 173 -7.19 -6.36 -2.57
CA LEU A 173 -5.88 -5.73 -2.56
C LEU A 173 -5.50 -5.44 -4.01
N ALA A 174 -5.63 -4.20 -4.44
CA ALA A 174 -5.38 -3.77 -5.81
C ALA A 174 -3.99 -3.12 -5.92
N ASP A 175 -3.00 -3.87 -6.41
CA ASP A 175 -1.62 -3.42 -6.53
C ASP A 175 -1.38 -2.81 -7.91
N GLU A 176 -1.35 -1.48 -7.98
CA GLU A 176 -1.20 -0.67 -9.21
C GLU A 176 -2.11 -1.11 -10.37
N PRO A 177 -3.41 -1.31 -10.17
CA PRO A 177 -4.29 -1.96 -11.14
C PRO A 177 -4.53 -1.16 -12.42
N THR A 178 -4.05 0.09 -12.48
CA THR A 178 -4.26 1.00 -13.62
C THR A 178 -2.97 1.55 -14.23
N SER A 179 -1.80 1.16 -13.70
CA SER A 179 -0.50 1.73 -14.11
C SER A 179 -0.12 1.47 -15.57
N MET A 180 -0.58 0.32 -16.13
CA MET A 180 -0.29 -0.09 -17.51
C MET A 180 -1.41 0.28 -18.50
N LEU A 181 -2.34 1.15 -18.09
CA LEU A 181 -3.51 1.50 -18.89
C LEU A 181 -3.46 2.95 -19.40
N ASP A 182 -3.96 3.16 -20.62
CA ASP A 182 -4.19 4.49 -21.16
C ASP A 182 -5.17 5.28 -20.29
N VAL A 183 -5.08 6.61 -20.33
CA VAL A 183 -5.85 7.52 -19.47
C VAL A 183 -7.35 7.26 -19.53
N SER A 184 -7.92 7.11 -20.74
CA SER A 184 -9.36 6.87 -20.94
C SER A 184 -9.81 5.53 -20.36
N VAL A 185 -9.00 4.49 -20.54
CA VAL A 185 -9.27 3.14 -20.04
C VAL A 185 -9.12 3.08 -18.52
N ARG A 186 -8.15 3.82 -17.98
CA ARG A 186 -7.91 3.96 -16.52
C ARG A 186 -9.16 4.43 -15.80
N VAL A 187 -9.78 5.53 -16.25
CA VAL A 187 -11.02 6.07 -15.67
C VAL A 187 -12.14 5.02 -15.64
N GLY A 188 -12.26 4.22 -16.71
CA GLY A 188 -13.23 3.13 -16.76
C GLY A 188 -13.03 2.05 -15.72
N VAL A 189 -11.76 1.71 -15.37
CA VAL A 189 -11.43 0.75 -14.31
C VAL A 189 -11.65 1.37 -12.93
N LEU A 190 -11.31 2.65 -12.72
CA LEU A 190 -11.56 3.35 -11.45
C LEU A 190 -13.07 3.43 -11.16
N ASN A 191 -13.89 3.75 -12.16
CA ASN A 191 -15.35 3.76 -12.02
C ASN A 191 -15.92 2.37 -11.70
N LEU A 192 -15.38 1.31 -12.31
CA LEU A 192 -15.74 -0.06 -11.97
C LEU A 192 -15.44 -0.35 -10.49
N MET A 193 -14.25 0.01 -10.00
CA MET A 193 -13.87 -0.21 -8.59
C MET A 193 -14.79 0.56 -7.63
N ARG A 194 -15.13 1.82 -7.94
CA ARG A 194 -16.10 2.61 -7.17
C ARG A 194 -17.45 1.92 -7.10
N ARG A 195 -17.98 1.49 -8.25
CA ARG A 195 -19.25 0.78 -8.34
C ARG A 195 -19.24 -0.50 -7.50
N LEU A 196 -18.17 -1.30 -7.55
CA LEU A 196 -18.04 -2.52 -6.74
C LEU A 196 -18.03 -2.23 -5.23
N ARG A 197 -17.40 -1.13 -4.80
CA ARG A 197 -17.50 -0.67 -3.41
C ARG A 197 -18.94 -0.33 -3.05
N ASP A 198 -19.62 0.46 -3.86
CA ASP A 198 -20.94 1.00 -3.57
C ASP A 198 -22.03 -0.09 -3.61
N GLU A 199 -22.02 -0.96 -4.63
CA GLU A 199 -23.05 -1.95 -4.85
C GLU A 199 -22.82 -3.26 -4.06
N ARG A 200 -21.57 -3.66 -3.84
CA ARG A 200 -21.20 -4.94 -3.22
C ARG A 200 -20.55 -4.80 -1.85
N ASN A 201 -20.42 -3.59 -1.32
CA ASN A 201 -19.80 -3.29 -0.03
C ASN A 201 -18.38 -3.90 0.13
N ILE A 202 -17.61 -3.96 -0.96
CA ILE A 202 -16.27 -4.52 -0.97
C ILE A 202 -15.28 -3.45 -0.45
N ALA A 203 -14.50 -3.80 0.57
CA ALA A 203 -13.39 -2.98 1.00
C ALA A 203 -12.22 -3.12 0.01
N MET A 204 -11.46 -2.04 -0.21
CA MET A 204 -10.31 -2.09 -1.11
C MET A 204 -9.09 -1.40 -0.49
N LEU A 205 -7.92 -2.03 -0.61
CA LEU A 205 -6.63 -1.37 -0.48
C LEU A 205 -6.12 -1.08 -1.89
N TYR A 206 -6.21 0.18 -2.30
CA TYR A 206 -5.79 0.65 -3.63
C TYR A 206 -4.37 1.20 -3.58
N ILE A 207 -3.41 0.44 -4.11
CA ILE A 207 -2.00 0.82 -4.14
C ILE A 207 -1.71 1.51 -5.47
N THR A 208 -1.12 2.69 -5.40
CA THR A 208 -0.74 3.47 -6.58
C THR A 208 0.38 4.45 -6.28
N HIS A 209 1.10 4.88 -7.31
CA HIS A 209 1.97 6.06 -7.29
C HIS A 209 1.29 7.30 -7.92
N ASP A 210 0.11 7.10 -8.53
CA ASP A 210 -0.69 8.17 -9.16
C ASP A 210 -1.66 8.78 -8.14
N LEU A 211 -1.29 9.96 -7.62
CA LEU A 211 -2.08 10.70 -6.64
C LEU A 211 -3.42 11.18 -7.21
N GLY A 212 -3.49 11.47 -8.50
CA GLY A 212 -4.74 11.87 -9.17
C GLY A 212 -5.78 10.75 -9.12
N SER A 213 -5.38 9.51 -9.39
CA SER A 213 -6.28 8.35 -9.28
C SER A 213 -6.67 8.05 -7.83
N ALA A 214 -5.74 8.23 -6.88
CA ALA A 214 -6.03 8.08 -5.45
C ALA A 214 -7.08 9.10 -4.98
N ARG A 215 -6.90 10.41 -5.34
CA ARG A 215 -7.85 11.47 -5.06
C ARG A 215 -9.25 11.19 -5.64
N TYR A 216 -9.30 10.62 -6.85
CA TYR A 216 -10.55 10.33 -7.53
C TYR A 216 -11.33 9.18 -6.91
N LEU A 217 -10.62 8.15 -6.43
CA LEU A 217 -11.21 6.86 -6.06
C LEU A 217 -11.36 6.66 -4.55
N ALA A 218 -10.40 7.10 -3.76
CA ALA A 218 -10.28 6.70 -2.36
C ALA A 218 -11.14 7.55 -1.42
N ASP A 219 -11.61 6.90 -0.35
CA ASP A 219 -12.24 7.55 0.80
C ASP A 219 -11.18 8.02 1.81
N THR A 220 -10.09 7.25 1.93
CA THR A 220 -8.97 7.51 2.84
C THR A 220 -7.66 7.33 2.09
N THR A 221 -6.65 8.16 2.37
CA THR A 221 -5.32 8.03 1.79
C THR A 221 -4.27 7.86 2.88
N MET A 222 -3.34 6.96 2.66
CA MET A 222 -2.13 6.77 3.45
C MET A 222 -0.91 6.96 2.56
N VAL A 223 0.08 7.69 3.04
CA VAL A 223 1.32 7.97 2.34
C VAL A 223 2.44 7.14 2.94
N MET A 224 3.14 6.39 2.09
CA MET A 224 4.23 5.51 2.49
C MET A 224 5.57 5.98 1.94
N PHE A 225 6.54 6.11 2.81
CA PHE A 225 7.92 6.48 2.49
C PHE A 225 8.90 5.55 3.20
N ALA A 226 9.90 5.02 2.47
CA ALA A 226 11.00 4.21 3.01
C ALA A 226 10.58 3.08 3.99
N GLY A 227 9.44 2.43 3.73
CA GLY A 227 8.91 1.33 4.55
C GLY A 227 7.96 1.75 5.65
N GLU A 228 7.72 3.04 5.85
CA GLU A 228 6.88 3.59 6.92
C GLU A 228 5.69 4.37 6.39
N LEU A 229 4.60 4.42 7.18
CA LEU A 229 3.50 5.33 6.92
C LEU A 229 3.81 6.68 7.55
N VAL A 230 3.87 7.72 6.72
CA VAL A 230 4.26 9.07 7.16
C VAL A 230 3.08 10.02 7.32
N GLU A 231 2.00 9.82 6.61
CA GLU A 231 0.77 10.64 6.69
C GLU A 231 -0.45 9.80 6.31
N GLY A 232 -1.63 10.16 6.80
CA GLY A 232 -2.89 9.55 6.40
C GLY A 232 -4.10 10.23 7.00
N GLY A 233 -5.24 10.04 6.35
CA GLY A 233 -6.50 10.66 6.73
C GLY A 233 -7.53 10.57 5.62
N ASP A 234 -8.55 11.42 5.68
CA ASP A 234 -9.46 11.63 4.56
C ASP A 234 -8.70 11.91 3.27
N ALA A 235 -9.14 11.37 2.14
CA ALA A 235 -8.38 11.44 0.90
C ALA A 235 -8.22 12.88 0.39
N LEU A 236 -9.25 13.71 0.53
CA LEU A 236 -9.20 15.12 0.12
C LEU A 236 -8.35 15.94 1.10
N ALA A 237 -8.50 15.72 2.41
CA ALA A 237 -7.72 16.42 3.42
C ALA A 237 -6.20 16.21 3.23
N VAL A 238 -5.75 14.97 3.01
CA VAL A 238 -4.34 14.67 2.75
C VAL A 238 -3.83 15.30 1.44
N MET A 239 -4.69 15.36 0.40
CA MET A 239 -4.29 15.89 -0.90
C MET A 239 -4.33 17.42 -0.98
N ASP A 240 -5.27 18.06 -0.29
CA ASP A 240 -5.46 19.52 -0.34
C ASP A 240 -4.65 20.27 0.71
N ALA A 241 -4.42 19.63 1.87
CA ALA A 241 -3.67 20.19 2.99
C ALA A 241 -2.59 19.22 3.50
N PRO A 242 -1.62 18.80 2.64
CA PRO A 242 -0.56 17.88 3.02
C PRO A 242 0.29 18.43 4.16
N ALA A 243 0.43 17.67 5.23
CA ALA A 243 1.20 18.06 6.40
C ALA A 243 2.66 17.60 6.33
N HIS A 244 2.91 16.38 5.83
CA HIS A 244 4.27 15.85 5.74
C HIS A 244 5.04 16.43 4.54
N PRO A 245 6.32 16.83 4.71
CA PRO A 245 7.15 17.36 3.62
C PRO A 245 7.22 16.44 2.39
N TYR A 246 7.30 15.12 2.62
CA TYR A 246 7.29 14.14 1.53
C TYR A 246 5.98 14.14 0.75
N THR A 247 4.82 14.26 1.41
CA THR A 247 3.52 14.36 0.74
C THR A 247 3.44 15.60 -0.14
N ARG A 248 3.95 16.74 0.36
CA ARG A 248 4.06 17.99 -0.41
C ARG A 248 4.93 17.80 -1.66
N LEU A 249 6.08 17.10 -1.51
CA LEU A 249 6.96 16.80 -2.64
C LEU A 249 6.27 15.92 -3.68
N LEU A 250 5.57 14.86 -3.24
CA LEU A 250 4.82 13.98 -4.15
C LEU A 250 3.75 14.77 -4.92
N LEU A 251 2.98 15.61 -4.24
CA LEU A 251 1.93 16.43 -4.86
C LEU A 251 2.51 17.48 -5.80
N SER A 252 3.70 18.03 -5.51
CA SER A 252 4.37 18.99 -6.40
C SER A 252 4.81 18.38 -7.74
N ALA A 253 4.89 17.04 -7.81
CA ALA A 253 5.23 16.34 -9.04
C ALA A 253 4.00 16.04 -9.94
N VAL A 254 2.78 16.23 -9.42
CA VAL A 254 1.54 16.05 -10.19
C VAL A 254 1.30 17.30 -11.02
N PRO A 255 1.19 17.20 -12.35
CA PRO A 255 0.83 18.33 -13.20
C PRO A 255 -0.56 18.84 -12.82
N ASP A 256 -0.65 20.07 -12.31
CA ASP A 256 -1.91 20.74 -12.02
C ASP A 256 -2.00 21.97 -12.95
N PRO A 257 -2.94 21.99 -13.90
CA PRO A 257 -3.11 23.11 -14.82
C PRO A 257 -3.43 24.43 -14.09
N GLU A 258 -4.11 24.37 -12.96
CA GLU A 258 -4.48 25.56 -12.17
C GLU A 258 -3.31 26.09 -11.33
N ARG A 259 -2.32 25.24 -11.03
CA ARG A 259 -1.11 25.56 -10.28
C ARG A 259 0.15 25.66 -11.16
N ALA A 260 -0.02 25.64 -12.49
CA ALA A 260 1.11 25.76 -13.41
C ALA A 260 1.88 27.07 -13.16
N GLY A 261 3.11 26.95 -12.65
CA GLY A 261 3.98 28.09 -12.31
C GLY A 261 4.03 28.50 -10.85
N SER A 262 3.24 27.86 -9.95
CA SER A 262 3.25 28.19 -8.52
C SER A 262 4.29 27.43 -7.68
N TYR A 263 5.02 26.49 -8.27
CA TYR A 263 6.04 25.73 -7.56
C TYR A 263 7.44 26.36 -7.71
N ASP A 264 8.01 26.70 -6.56
CA ASP A 264 9.40 27.14 -6.46
C ASP A 264 10.34 25.94 -6.69
N PRO A 265 11.19 25.97 -7.77
CA PRO A 265 12.16 24.90 -8.01
C PRO A 265 13.14 24.71 -6.84
N ASP A 266 13.45 25.78 -6.12
CA ASP A 266 14.36 25.75 -4.97
C ASP A 266 13.71 25.06 -3.76
N GLU A 267 12.40 25.27 -3.54
CA GLU A 267 11.65 24.54 -2.50
C GLU A 267 11.63 23.04 -2.80
N ARG A 268 11.38 22.66 -4.07
CA ARG A 268 11.40 21.25 -4.49
C ARG A 268 12.78 20.62 -4.31
N ALA A 269 13.85 21.33 -4.63
CA ALA A 269 15.22 20.87 -4.42
C ALA A 269 15.51 20.66 -2.93
N ARG A 270 15.12 21.61 -2.08
CA ARG A 270 15.24 21.50 -0.61
C ARG A 270 14.46 20.33 -0.03
N LEU A 271 13.19 20.13 -0.46
CA LEU A 271 12.37 19.01 -0.05
C LEU A 271 13.00 17.66 -0.42
N ARG A 272 13.54 17.57 -1.66
CA ARG A 272 14.22 16.38 -2.15
C ARG A 272 15.49 16.07 -1.36
N GLU A 273 16.31 17.08 -1.09
CA GLU A 273 17.53 16.94 -0.31
C GLU A 273 17.24 16.49 1.12
N ALA A 274 16.21 17.05 1.75
CA ALA A 274 15.75 16.66 3.07
C ALA A 274 15.33 15.19 3.18
N ILE A 275 14.67 14.70 2.14
CA ILE A 275 14.17 13.32 2.10
C ILE A 275 15.33 12.35 1.87
N LEU A 276 16.29 12.74 1.01
CA LEU A 276 17.47 11.91 0.71
C LEU A 276 18.51 11.92 1.84
N ASN A 277 18.48 12.95 2.67
CA ASN A 277 19.45 13.14 3.75
C ASN A 277 18.72 13.44 5.07
N PRO A 278 18.19 12.42 5.77
CA PRO A 278 17.38 12.61 6.99
C PRO A 278 18.16 13.26 8.14
N THR A 279 19.50 13.37 8.02
CA THR A 279 20.34 14.15 8.96
C THR A 279 20.25 15.66 8.74
N SER A 280 19.73 16.09 7.61
CA SER A 280 19.52 17.49 7.23
C SER A 280 18.08 17.75 6.84
N CYS A 281 17.12 17.33 7.68
CA CYS A 281 15.73 17.73 7.50
C CYS A 281 15.68 19.27 7.48
N PRO A 282 15.31 19.94 6.36
CA PRO A 282 15.34 21.40 6.28
C PRO A 282 14.34 22.07 7.20
N TYR A 283 13.48 21.28 7.81
CA TYR A 283 12.48 21.70 8.78
C TYR A 283 12.89 21.38 10.22
N GLY A 284 14.03 20.76 10.45
CA GLY A 284 14.55 20.42 11.76
C GLY A 284 16.03 20.76 11.85
N ASP A 285 16.36 21.94 12.35
CA ASP A 285 17.75 22.45 12.47
C ASP A 285 18.63 21.66 13.45
N ASP A 286 18.03 20.77 14.26
CA ASP A 286 18.69 20.08 15.37
C ASP A 286 19.03 18.61 15.13
N GLY A 287 18.72 18.06 13.94
CA GLY A 287 18.95 16.65 13.61
C GLY A 287 18.07 15.67 14.43
N THR A 288 16.96 16.12 15.01
CA THR A 288 16.06 15.31 15.83
C THR A 288 15.53 14.10 15.07
N CYS A 289 15.20 14.26 13.78
CA CYS A 289 14.71 13.18 12.94
C CYS A 289 15.71 12.03 12.73
N SER A 290 17.01 12.30 12.81
CA SER A 290 18.04 11.27 12.70
C SER A 290 18.28 10.49 14.01
N ARG A 291 17.86 11.04 15.16
CA ARG A 291 18.08 10.48 16.49
C ARG A 291 16.87 9.77 17.07
N THR A 292 15.68 10.22 16.70
CA THR A 292 14.42 9.67 17.24
C THR A 292 13.37 9.51 16.16
N GLU A 293 12.59 8.43 16.21
CA GLU A 293 11.45 8.23 15.32
C GLU A 293 10.30 9.19 15.69
N PRO A 294 9.67 9.87 14.70
CA PRO A 294 8.51 10.72 14.98
C PRO A 294 7.29 9.91 15.39
N VAL A 295 6.52 10.39 16.36
CA VAL A 295 5.20 9.83 16.64
C VAL A 295 4.16 10.36 15.68
N ARG A 296 3.04 9.63 15.62
CA ARG A 296 1.83 10.08 14.94
C ARG A 296 1.20 11.25 15.69
N HIS A 297 1.00 12.38 15.01
CA HIS A 297 0.26 13.54 15.49
C HIS A 297 -1.01 13.71 14.69
N ILE A 298 -2.11 14.09 15.34
CA ILE A 298 -3.34 14.49 14.67
C ILE A 298 -3.22 15.97 14.32
N VAL A 299 -3.34 16.30 13.05
CA VAL A 299 -3.25 17.69 12.53
C VAL A 299 -4.59 18.23 12.11
N GLY A 300 -5.61 17.38 11.99
CA GLY A 300 -6.98 17.74 11.64
C GLY A 300 -7.90 16.54 11.76
N GLU A 301 -9.18 16.79 11.57
CA GLU A 301 -10.21 15.74 11.45
C GLU A 301 -11.17 16.19 10.36
N ASP A 302 -11.44 15.30 9.40
CA ASP A 302 -12.40 15.53 8.35
C ASP A 302 -13.31 14.31 8.23
N ASP A 303 -14.61 14.54 8.13
CA ASP A 303 -15.66 13.51 8.05
C ASP A 303 -15.54 12.40 9.11
N GLY A 304 -15.08 12.78 10.35
CA GLY A 304 -14.84 11.84 11.45
C GLY A 304 -13.59 10.96 11.27
N GLN A 305 -12.76 11.27 10.28
CA GLN A 305 -11.47 10.59 10.03
C GLN A 305 -10.33 11.50 10.51
N PRO A 306 -9.44 11.03 11.40
CA PRO A 306 -8.31 11.83 11.83
C PRO A 306 -7.29 12.00 10.69
N HIS A 307 -6.94 13.24 10.38
CA HIS A 307 -5.76 13.54 9.56
C HIS A 307 -4.54 13.51 10.48
N TRP A 308 -3.66 12.56 10.25
CA TRP A 308 -2.49 12.33 11.08
C TRP A 308 -1.20 12.37 10.27
N VAL A 309 -0.11 12.75 10.93
CA VAL A 309 1.23 12.83 10.35
C VAL A 309 2.29 12.34 11.32
N ARG A 310 3.35 11.72 10.81
CA ARG A 310 4.57 11.35 11.55
C ARG A 310 5.70 12.32 11.17
N CYS A 311 5.75 13.46 11.87
CA CYS A 311 6.76 14.49 11.63
C CYS A 311 7.09 15.22 12.93
N HIS A 312 8.38 15.37 13.28
CA HIS A 312 8.79 16.05 14.49
C HIS A 312 8.44 17.54 14.49
N LEU A 313 8.38 18.19 13.33
CA LEU A 313 8.03 19.61 13.23
C LEU A 313 6.63 19.95 13.71
N LEU A 314 5.73 18.98 13.68
CA LEU A 314 4.35 19.12 14.08
C LEU A 314 4.09 18.57 15.48
N ALA A 315 5.15 18.05 16.15
CA ALA A 315 5.08 17.62 17.53
C ALA A 315 5.01 18.85 18.46
N PRO A 316 4.17 18.85 19.50
CA PRO A 316 4.24 19.86 20.55
C PRO A 316 5.66 19.89 21.15
N ALA A 317 6.19 21.08 21.36
CA ALA A 317 7.55 21.26 21.92
C ALA A 317 7.79 20.45 23.21
N SER A 318 6.76 20.23 24.03
CA SER A 318 6.78 19.40 25.24
C SER A 318 7.06 17.91 24.94
N ASP A 319 6.59 17.39 23.79
CA ASP A 319 6.75 15.99 23.42
C ASP A 319 8.13 15.73 22.78
N ILE A 320 8.66 16.71 22.05
CA ILE A 320 10.03 16.68 21.54
C ILE A 320 11.01 16.67 22.70
N ALA A 321 10.86 17.58 23.67
CA ALA A 321 11.73 17.64 24.86
C ALA A 321 11.73 16.33 25.66
N ARG A 322 10.57 15.72 25.92
CA ARG A 322 10.48 14.44 26.63
C ARG A 322 11.17 13.28 25.92
N ARG A 323 11.22 13.31 24.58
CA ARG A 323 11.83 12.23 23.79
C ARG A 323 13.33 12.37 23.71
N VAL A 324 13.81 13.60 23.52
CA VAL A 324 15.25 13.89 23.60
C VAL A 324 15.80 13.46 24.96
N LEU A 325 15.11 13.80 26.04
CA LEU A 325 15.51 13.35 27.40
C LEU A 325 15.49 11.82 27.55
N LYS A 326 14.48 11.11 27.00
CA LYS A 326 14.47 9.63 27.04
C LYS A 326 15.54 8.98 26.16
N ALA A 327 15.95 9.63 25.08
CA ALA A 327 17.02 9.13 24.21
C ALA A 327 18.41 9.32 24.85
N THR A 328 18.59 10.37 25.65
CA THR A 328 19.82 10.63 26.42
C THR A 328 19.94 9.77 27.67
N ASP A 329 18.82 9.24 28.21
CA ASP A 329 18.79 8.34 29.36
C ASP A 329 18.97 6.85 28.99
N ARG A 330 19.21 6.48 27.75
CA ARG A 330 19.72 5.15 27.43
C ARG A 330 21.18 5.10 27.88
N PRO A 331 21.54 4.22 28.85
CA PRO A 331 22.92 4.09 29.23
C PRO A 331 23.75 3.70 28.03
N ASP A 332 24.85 4.43 27.82
CA ASP A 332 25.89 4.12 26.85
C ASP A 332 26.51 2.76 27.19
N GLY A 333 25.89 1.71 26.73
CA GLY A 333 26.26 0.34 26.99
C GLY A 333 25.96 -0.52 25.78
N GLU A 334 26.68 -0.28 24.69
CA GLU A 334 27.13 -1.24 23.68
C GLU A 334 27.62 -0.47 22.42
N ALA A 335 28.56 0.43 22.63
CA ALA A 335 29.53 0.73 21.58
C ALA A 335 30.47 -0.48 21.54
N THR A 336 30.13 -1.48 20.71
CA THR A 336 31.03 -2.58 20.42
C THR A 336 32.28 -2.01 19.78
N ASP A 337 33.33 -2.08 20.57
CA ASP A 337 34.73 -2.11 20.28
C ASP A 337 35.04 -2.85 18.95
N ALA A 338 35.21 -2.11 17.89
CA ALA A 338 35.61 -2.59 16.55
C ALA A 338 36.75 -1.74 15.98
N THR A 339 37.57 -1.17 16.87
CA THR A 339 38.75 -0.37 16.46
C THR A 339 40.04 -0.71 17.22
N GLU A 340 40.15 -1.95 17.70
CA GLU A 340 41.42 -2.36 18.32
C GLU A 340 41.82 -3.79 17.93
N LYS A 341 42.04 -4.02 16.61
CA LYS A 341 42.81 -5.18 16.09
C LYS A 341 43.34 -4.91 14.67
N ALA A 342 44.06 -3.85 14.51
CA ALA A 342 44.81 -3.59 13.27
C ALA A 342 46.19 -2.99 13.50
N GLU A 343 46.82 -3.27 14.67
CA GLU A 343 48.25 -2.94 14.88
C GLU A 343 48.88 -4.02 15.76
N THR A 344 49.12 -5.21 15.22
CA THR A 344 50.18 -6.10 15.73
C THR A 344 50.31 -7.29 14.77
N THR A 345 50.85 -7.07 13.57
CA THR A 345 51.57 -8.09 12.81
C THR A 345 52.44 -7.39 11.75
N ALA A 346 53.50 -6.74 12.18
CA ALA A 346 54.67 -6.42 11.37
C ALA A 346 55.85 -6.27 12.34
N ALA A 347 56.44 -7.39 12.71
CA ALA A 347 57.87 -7.52 13.11
C ALA A 347 58.22 -8.99 12.91
#